data_0d4719694c3975149f408949685fdd37
#
_entry.id   0d4719694c3975149f408949685fdd37
#
_cell.length_a   1.000
_cell.length_b   1.000
_cell.length_c   1.000
_cell.angle_alpha   90.00
_cell.angle_beta   90.00
_cell.angle_gamma   90.00
#
_symmetry.space_group_name_H-M   'P 1'
#
loop_
_entity.id
_entity.type
_entity.pdbx_description
1 polymer ?
#
loop_
_entity_poly.entity_id
_entity_poly.type
_entity_poly.pdbx_seq_one_letter_code
_entity_poly.pdbx_strand_id
1 'polypeptide(L)'
;YSGSVRRAVLTAKYHNAPWAAEELGVEMAHLLFGSEVVMRGAEPLPRPVEGYARGYQLILPVPPSNRRRGYNVPERMARPLSAALGVPLRTDLLLRVCTRRKQEGLTLEERLENVANAFQTAHPEQLENKRILLIDDVITTGATISACAHVLLQAGAERVYAMAFATVEPAPAASN
;
A
#
# COMPACT_ATOMS: atom_id res chain seq x y z
N TYR A 1 -5.92 -3.58 14.92
CA TYR A 1 -6.07 -2.13 15.10
C TYR A 1 -7.48 -1.79 15.58
N SER A 2 -7.62 -0.79 16.45
CA SER A 2 -8.88 -0.43 17.11
C SER A 2 -8.98 1.10 17.29
N GLY A 3 -10.13 1.57 17.82
CA GLY A 3 -10.29 2.98 18.23
C GLY A 3 -10.16 3.99 17.08
N SER A 4 -9.35 5.03 17.29
CA SER A 4 -9.14 6.15 16.37
C SER A 4 -8.51 5.73 15.03
N VAL A 5 -7.53 4.83 15.09
CA VAL A 5 -6.84 4.29 13.89
C VAL A 5 -7.84 3.60 12.96
N ARG A 6 -8.72 2.75 13.52
CA ARG A 6 -9.76 2.07 12.75
C ARG A 6 -10.73 3.07 12.12
N ARG A 7 -11.16 4.09 12.86
CA ARG A 7 -12.05 5.13 12.33
C ARG A 7 -11.40 5.90 11.18
N ALA A 8 -10.15 6.31 11.32
CA ALA A 8 -9.42 7.03 10.28
C ALA A 8 -9.34 6.24 8.96
N VAL A 9 -8.96 4.95 9.04
CA VAL A 9 -8.93 4.06 7.86
C VAL A 9 -10.31 3.87 7.26
N LEU A 10 -11.37 3.71 8.07
CA LEU A 10 -12.74 3.56 7.57
C LEU A 10 -13.23 4.86 6.91
N THR A 11 -12.88 6.03 7.45
CA THR A 11 -13.19 7.32 6.82
C THR A 11 -12.55 7.41 5.44
N ALA A 12 -11.26 7.10 5.32
CA ALA A 12 -10.56 7.06 4.04
C ALA A 12 -11.15 6.03 3.06
N LYS A 13 -11.73 4.93 3.56
CA LYS A 13 -12.30 3.87 2.70
C LYS A 13 -13.74 4.12 2.25
N TYR A 14 -14.59 4.69 3.09
CA TYR A 14 -16.05 4.61 2.91
C TYR A 14 -16.79 5.93 2.86
N HIS A 15 -16.17 7.05 3.21
CA HIS A 15 -16.85 8.34 3.27
C HIS A 15 -16.56 9.27 2.09
N ASN A 16 -16.09 8.72 0.96
CA ASN A 16 -15.65 9.51 -0.20
C ASN A 16 -14.70 10.66 0.19
N ALA A 17 -13.75 10.34 1.08
CA ALA A 17 -12.83 11.30 1.69
C ALA A 17 -11.37 10.99 1.27
N PRO A 18 -10.98 11.26 0.00
CA PRO A 18 -9.59 11.02 -0.45
C PRO A 18 -8.56 11.83 0.34
N TRP A 19 -8.93 13.00 0.85
CA TRP A 19 -8.11 13.82 1.73
C TRP A 19 -7.73 13.10 3.03
N ALA A 20 -8.64 12.30 3.61
CA ALA A 20 -8.33 11.52 4.81
C ALA A 20 -7.26 10.47 4.54
N ALA A 21 -7.22 9.88 3.34
CA ALA A 21 -6.15 8.97 2.96
C ALA A 21 -4.80 9.70 2.79
N GLU A 22 -4.79 10.92 2.29
CA GLU A 22 -3.59 11.76 2.20
C GLU A 22 -3.08 12.13 3.59
N GLU A 23 -3.95 12.50 4.53
CA GLU A 23 -3.56 12.74 5.94
C GLU A 23 -2.92 11.49 6.57
N LEU A 24 -3.45 10.29 6.34
CA LEU A 24 -2.79 9.05 6.81
C LEU A 24 -1.38 8.91 6.24
N GLY A 25 -1.16 9.28 5.00
CA GLY A 25 0.17 9.27 4.38
C GLY A 25 1.12 10.32 4.99
N VAL A 26 0.62 11.49 5.35
CA VAL A 26 1.40 12.52 6.08
C VAL A 26 1.81 12.00 7.45
N GLU A 27 0.89 11.38 8.19
CA GLU A 27 1.18 10.76 9.49
C GLU A 27 2.21 9.62 9.36
N MET A 28 2.14 8.81 8.31
CA MET A 28 3.16 7.78 8.03
C MET A 28 4.53 8.42 7.76
N ALA A 29 4.60 9.50 7.01
CA ALA A 29 5.84 10.22 6.75
C ALA A 29 6.43 10.79 8.04
N HIS A 30 5.59 11.32 8.92
CA HIS A 30 6.01 11.83 10.22
C HIS A 30 6.51 10.72 11.15
N LEU A 31 5.70 9.70 11.39
CA LEU A 31 5.97 8.68 12.39
C LEU A 31 7.12 7.73 12.01
N LEU A 32 7.25 7.41 10.72
CA LEU A 32 8.18 6.38 10.26
C LEU A 32 9.47 6.93 9.67
N PHE A 33 9.44 8.17 9.19
CA PHE A 33 10.59 8.79 8.52
C PHE A 33 11.03 10.10 9.16
N GLY A 34 10.36 10.55 10.23
CA GLY A 34 10.70 11.77 10.95
C GLY A 34 10.43 13.05 10.15
N SER A 35 9.57 13.00 9.15
CA SER A 35 9.16 14.19 8.41
C SER A 35 8.41 15.17 9.31
N GLU A 36 8.81 16.43 9.32
CA GLU A 36 8.02 17.47 10.00
C GLU A 36 6.74 17.75 9.20
N VAL A 37 5.63 17.96 9.91
CA VAL A 37 4.36 18.34 9.32
C VAL A 37 4.22 19.85 9.35
N VAL A 38 3.95 20.46 8.20
CA VAL A 38 3.66 21.88 8.06
C VAL A 38 2.25 22.07 7.54
N MET A 39 1.58 23.13 8.02
CA MET A 39 0.22 23.45 7.56
C MET A 39 0.27 24.43 6.39
N ARG A 40 -0.43 24.11 5.32
CA ARG A 40 -0.68 25.01 4.19
C ARG A 40 -2.18 25.32 4.15
N GLY A 41 -2.57 26.37 4.85
CA GLY A 41 -3.98 26.57 5.17
C GLY A 41 -4.48 25.49 6.12
N ALA A 42 -5.51 24.73 5.73
CA ALA A 42 -6.03 23.58 6.48
C ALA A 42 -5.40 22.24 6.06
N GLU A 43 -4.51 22.22 5.09
CA GLU A 43 -3.90 21.00 4.55
C GLU A 43 -2.56 20.71 5.24
N PRO A 44 -2.41 19.54 5.90
CA PRO A 44 -1.13 19.10 6.43
C PRO A 44 -0.25 18.56 5.29
N LEU A 45 1.00 18.99 5.26
CA LEU A 45 1.99 18.57 4.28
C LEU A 45 3.25 18.10 4.97
N PRO A 46 3.90 17.01 4.50
CA PRO A 46 5.17 16.58 5.02
C PRO A 46 6.30 17.42 4.44
N ARG A 47 7.30 17.73 5.26
CA ARG A 47 8.57 18.28 4.76
C ARG A 47 9.43 17.17 4.15
N PRO A 48 10.20 17.47 3.09
CA PRO A 48 11.17 16.54 2.55
C PRO A 48 12.18 16.07 3.60
N VAL A 49 12.50 14.78 3.58
CA VAL A 49 13.49 14.14 4.45
C VAL A 49 14.61 13.58 3.59
N GLU A 50 15.84 13.90 3.92
CA GLU A 50 17.00 13.50 3.13
C GLU A 50 17.41 12.04 3.36
N GLY A 51 18.04 11.44 2.37
CA GLY A 51 18.71 10.13 2.47
C GLY A 51 17.88 8.92 2.06
N TYR A 52 16.56 9.00 2.08
CA TYR A 52 15.69 7.85 1.80
C TYR A 52 15.65 7.43 0.32
N ALA A 53 15.87 8.35 -0.62
CA ALA A 53 16.00 8.03 -2.05
C ALA A 53 17.15 7.06 -2.38
N ARG A 54 18.10 6.89 -1.46
CA ARG A 54 19.15 5.85 -1.58
C ARG A 54 18.66 4.47 -1.15
N GLY A 55 17.65 4.40 -0.29
CA GLY A 55 17.06 3.16 0.22
C GLY A 55 15.95 2.62 -0.69
N TYR A 56 15.15 3.51 -1.27
CA TYR A 56 14.02 3.18 -2.13
C TYR A 56 14.16 3.93 -3.45
N GLN A 57 13.83 3.28 -4.57
CA GLN A 57 13.88 3.90 -5.90
C GLN A 57 12.50 4.06 -6.52
N LEU A 58 11.50 3.35 -6.02
CA LEU A 58 10.11 3.45 -6.44
C LEU A 58 9.18 3.26 -5.24
N ILE A 59 8.07 3.99 -5.24
CA ILE A 59 6.92 3.74 -4.39
C ILE A 59 5.79 3.22 -5.27
N LEU A 60 5.22 2.08 -4.90
CA LEU A 60 4.09 1.48 -5.60
C LEU A 60 2.93 1.29 -4.61
N PRO A 61 1.71 1.76 -4.93
CA PRO A 61 0.54 1.45 -4.13
C PRO A 61 0.01 0.07 -4.49
N VAL A 62 -0.53 -0.67 -3.53
CA VAL A 62 -1.32 -1.86 -3.80
C VAL A 62 -2.53 -1.47 -4.65
N PRO A 63 -2.78 -2.14 -5.79
CA PRO A 63 -3.91 -1.83 -6.67
C PRO A 63 -5.25 -2.08 -5.99
N PRO A 64 -6.28 -1.25 -6.26
CA PRO A 64 -7.56 -1.32 -5.58
C PRO A 64 -8.32 -2.62 -5.86
N SER A 65 -8.91 -3.20 -4.83
CA SER A 65 -9.84 -4.33 -4.96
C SER A 65 -11.24 -3.87 -5.41
N ASN A 66 -11.62 -2.64 -5.09
CA ASN A 66 -12.90 -2.05 -5.43
C ASN A 66 -12.72 -0.79 -6.31
N ARG A 67 -12.95 -0.94 -7.61
CA ARG A 67 -12.88 0.16 -8.58
C ARG A 67 -14.05 1.15 -8.47
N ARG A 68 -15.14 0.79 -7.78
CA ARG A 68 -16.32 1.66 -7.65
C ARG A 68 -16.10 2.84 -6.71
N ARG A 69 -15.03 2.81 -5.91
CA ARG A 69 -14.72 3.89 -4.96
C ARG A 69 -14.28 5.20 -5.63
N GLY A 70 -13.82 5.16 -6.88
CA GLY A 70 -13.35 6.33 -7.60
C GLY A 70 -11.91 6.77 -7.27
N TYR A 71 -11.30 6.22 -6.22
CA TYR A 71 -9.89 6.44 -5.86
C TYR A 71 -9.29 5.22 -5.15
N ASN A 72 -7.97 5.13 -5.16
CA ASN A 72 -7.19 4.12 -4.46
C ASN A 72 -6.63 4.70 -3.15
N VAL A 73 -7.00 4.13 -2.00
CA VAL A 73 -6.54 4.61 -0.68
C VAL A 73 -5.02 4.48 -0.55
N PRO A 74 -4.38 3.32 -0.83
CA PRO A 74 -2.91 3.21 -0.85
C PRO A 74 -2.21 4.24 -1.75
N GLU A 75 -2.77 4.55 -2.92
CA GLU A 75 -2.21 5.57 -3.81
C GLU A 75 -2.26 6.97 -3.18
N ARG A 76 -3.41 7.33 -2.58
CA ARG A 76 -3.54 8.63 -1.89
C ARG A 76 -2.57 8.77 -0.73
N MET A 77 -2.40 7.71 0.06
CA MET A 77 -1.42 7.67 1.14
C MET A 77 0.03 7.75 0.62
N ALA A 78 0.32 7.14 -0.51
CA ALA A 78 1.66 7.14 -1.10
C ALA A 78 2.10 8.50 -1.65
N ARG A 79 1.18 9.41 -1.97
CA ARG A 79 1.51 10.75 -2.51
C ARG A 79 2.33 11.60 -1.54
N PRO A 80 1.89 11.85 -0.30
CA PRO A 80 2.70 12.59 0.67
C PRO A 80 3.99 11.85 1.03
N LEU A 81 4.00 10.51 1.08
CA LEU A 81 5.22 9.73 1.27
C LEU A 81 6.23 9.96 0.14
N SER A 82 5.78 9.96 -1.12
CA SER A 82 6.62 10.27 -2.27
C SER A 82 7.23 11.67 -2.17
N ALA A 83 6.44 12.67 -1.79
CA ALA A 83 6.89 14.03 -1.59
C ALA A 83 7.92 14.14 -0.45
N ALA A 84 7.65 13.47 0.69
CA ALA A 84 8.55 13.47 1.84
C ALA A 84 9.89 12.80 1.56
N LEU A 85 9.88 11.65 0.89
CA LEU A 85 11.07 10.82 0.69
C LEU A 85 11.85 11.18 -0.57
N GLY A 86 11.30 12.00 -1.46
CA GLY A 86 11.89 12.30 -2.77
C GLY A 86 11.97 11.07 -3.69
N VAL A 87 11.07 10.09 -3.49
CA VAL A 87 11.03 8.82 -4.22
C VAL A 87 9.84 8.81 -5.17
N PRO A 88 10.02 8.48 -6.46
CA PRO A 88 8.95 8.48 -7.45
C PRO A 88 7.81 7.53 -7.10
N LEU A 89 6.57 8.03 -7.14
CA LEU A 89 5.35 7.22 -7.06
C LEU A 89 4.96 6.77 -8.47
N ARG A 90 4.76 5.45 -8.65
CA ARG A 90 4.28 4.87 -9.90
C ARG A 90 3.03 4.04 -9.63
N THR A 91 1.97 4.33 -10.35
CA THR A 91 0.64 3.69 -10.19
C THR A 91 0.30 2.75 -11.33
N ASP A 92 1.16 2.68 -12.32
CA ASP A 92 1.01 1.98 -13.60
C ASP A 92 1.85 0.69 -13.70
N LEU A 93 2.77 0.43 -12.75
CA LEU A 93 3.69 -0.71 -12.83
C LEU A 93 3.16 -1.98 -12.16
N LEU A 94 2.24 -1.86 -11.21
CA LEU A 94 1.60 -2.97 -10.53
C LEU A 94 0.10 -2.92 -10.76
N LEU A 95 -0.47 -3.95 -11.37
CA LEU A 95 -1.86 -4.00 -11.79
C LEU A 95 -2.60 -5.15 -11.12
N ARG A 96 -3.89 -4.93 -10.81
CA ARG A 96 -4.77 -6.03 -10.40
C ARG A 96 -5.47 -6.61 -11.63
N VAL A 97 -5.31 -7.90 -11.83
CA VAL A 97 -6.02 -8.67 -12.85
C VAL A 97 -7.40 -9.03 -12.33
N CYS A 98 -8.44 -8.78 -13.11
CA CYS A 98 -9.79 -9.26 -12.78
C CYS A 98 -9.87 -10.77 -13.02
N THR A 99 -9.69 -11.57 -12.00
CA THR A 99 -10.06 -12.98 -12.06
C THR A 99 -11.58 -13.09 -12.02
N ARG A 100 -12.19 -13.56 -13.11
CA ARG A 100 -13.65 -13.74 -13.25
C ARG A 100 -14.23 -14.92 -12.43
N ARG A 101 -13.44 -15.57 -11.57
CA ARG A 101 -13.95 -16.66 -10.74
C ARG A 101 -14.78 -16.12 -9.57
N LYS A 102 -16.05 -16.54 -9.49
CA LYS A 102 -16.94 -16.31 -8.36
C LYS A 102 -16.25 -16.85 -7.09
N GLN A 103 -16.18 -16.03 -6.05
CA GLN A 103 -15.55 -16.42 -4.76
C GLN A 103 -16.41 -17.34 -3.89
N GLU A 104 -17.59 -17.72 -4.34
CA GLU A 104 -18.48 -18.63 -3.60
C GLU A 104 -18.03 -20.08 -3.80
N GLY A 105 -17.75 -20.77 -2.70
CA GLY A 105 -17.42 -22.19 -2.68
C GLY A 105 -15.94 -22.56 -2.82
N LEU A 106 -15.02 -21.60 -2.81
CA LEU A 106 -13.59 -21.87 -2.93
C LEU A 106 -12.97 -22.38 -1.62
N THR A 107 -12.09 -23.38 -1.73
CA THR A 107 -11.24 -23.85 -0.63
C THR A 107 -10.23 -22.78 -0.21
N LEU A 108 -9.57 -22.98 0.94
CA LEU A 108 -8.52 -22.06 1.39
C LEU A 108 -7.35 -21.99 0.39
N GLU A 109 -6.96 -23.11 -0.19
CA GLU A 109 -5.90 -23.22 -1.20
C GLU A 109 -6.26 -22.44 -2.47
N GLU A 110 -7.48 -22.63 -2.99
CA GLU A 110 -7.97 -21.89 -4.16
C GLU A 110 -8.06 -20.38 -3.91
N ARG A 111 -8.36 -19.95 -2.67
CA ARG A 111 -8.33 -18.53 -2.28
C ARG A 111 -6.91 -17.96 -2.30
N LEU A 112 -5.93 -18.71 -1.81
CA LEU A 112 -4.52 -18.32 -1.83
C LEU A 112 -3.98 -18.25 -3.26
N GLU A 113 -4.28 -19.22 -4.11
CA GLU A 113 -3.95 -19.21 -5.54
C GLU A 113 -4.60 -18.04 -6.29
N ASN A 114 -5.88 -17.74 -5.99
CA ASN A 114 -6.57 -16.60 -6.60
C ASN A 114 -5.95 -15.25 -6.18
N VAL A 115 -5.44 -15.14 -4.95
CA VAL A 115 -4.72 -13.94 -4.51
C VAL A 115 -3.35 -13.88 -5.18
N ALA A 116 -2.63 -14.99 -5.31
CA ALA A 116 -1.34 -15.06 -5.99
C ALA A 116 -1.43 -14.63 -7.46
N ASN A 117 -2.50 -15.05 -8.15
CA ASN A 117 -2.74 -14.72 -9.56
C ASN A 117 -3.53 -13.41 -9.77
N ALA A 118 -3.82 -12.66 -8.71
CA ALA A 118 -4.62 -11.43 -8.78
C ALA A 118 -3.82 -10.22 -9.25
N PHE A 119 -2.50 -10.31 -9.36
CA PHE A 119 -1.63 -9.20 -9.69
C PHE A 119 -0.69 -9.55 -10.83
N GLN A 120 -0.34 -8.54 -11.59
CA GLN A 120 0.69 -8.62 -12.62
C GLN A 120 1.48 -7.32 -12.67
N THR A 121 2.70 -7.39 -13.18
CA THR A 121 3.51 -6.21 -13.45
C THR A 121 3.33 -5.74 -14.89
N ALA A 122 3.32 -4.41 -15.08
CA ALA A 122 3.50 -3.79 -16.38
C ALA A 122 4.93 -3.22 -16.43
N HIS A 123 5.52 -3.21 -17.61
CA HIS A 123 6.86 -2.64 -17.82
C HIS A 123 7.93 -3.22 -16.88
N PRO A 124 8.17 -4.56 -16.89
CA PRO A 124 9.11 -5.21 -15.99
C PRO A 124 10.53 -4.62 -16.07
N GLU A 125 10.94 -4.10 -17.23
CA GLU A 125 12.22 -3.41 -17.42
C GLU A 125 12.42 -2.20 -16.52
N GLN A 126 11.34 -1.58 -16.03
CA GLN A 126 11.39 -0.45 -15.10
C GLN A 126 11.49 -0.89 -13.63
N LEU A 127 11.27 -2.17 -13.35
CA LEU A 127 11.35 -2.77 -12.03
C LEU A 127 12.70 -3.45 -11.76
N GLU A 128 13.44 -3.75 -12.83
CA GLU A 128 14.70 -4.48 -12.73
C GLU A 128 15.71 -3.75 -11.83
N ASN A 129 16.28 -4.50 -10.88
CA ASN A 129 17.26 -4.02 -9.89
C ASN A 129 16.76 -2.84 -9.03
N LYS A 130 15.43 -2.64 -8.89
CA LYS A 130 14.85 -1.58 -8.04
C LYS A 130 14.53 -2.09 -6.64
N ARG A 131 14.79 -1.25 -5.66
CA ARG A 131 14.27 -1.39 -4.31
C ARG A 131 12.96 -0.62 -4.22
N ILE A 132 11.88 -1.35 -3.96
CA ILE A 132 10.50 -0.88 -4.07
C ILE A 132 9.90 -0.76 -2.67
N LEU A 133 9.24 0.37 -2.39
CA LEU A 133 8.40 0.55 -1.24
C LEU A 133 6.94 0.36 -1.65
N LEU A 134 6.33 -0.75 -1.24
CA LEU A 134 4.94 -1.11 -1.50
C LEU A 134 4.05 -0.57 -0.38
N ILE A 135 3.02 0.21 -0.73
CA ILE A 135 2.12 0.85 0.23
C ILE A 135 0.74 0.19 0.19
N ASP A 136 0.23 -0.19 1.36
CA ASP A 136 -1.16 -0.62 1.57
C ASP A 136 -1.80 0.21 2.69
N ASP A 137 -3.12 0.14 2.84
CA ASP A 137 -3.82 0.81 3.94
C ASP A 137 -3.84 -0.04 5.22
N VAL A 138 -4.13 -1.33 5.10
CA VAL A 138 -4.20 -2.27 6.23
C VAL A 138 -3.66 -3.63 5.82
N ILE A 139 -2.68 -4.12 6.55
CA ILE A 139 -2.22 -5.50 6.44
C ILE A 139 -3.02 -6.36 7.44
N THR A 140 -3.74 -7.35 6.92
CA THR A 140 -4.47 -8.35 7.73
C THR A 140 -3.65 -9.65 7.82
N THR A 141 -3.83 -10.56 6.88
CA THR A 141 -3.07 -11.81 6.77
C THR A 141 -1.74 -11.65 6.03
N GLY A 142 -1.51 -10.50 5.39
CA GLY A 142 -0.35 -10.29 4.52
C GLY A 142 -0.48 -10.90 3.12
N ALA A 143 -1.53 -11.66 2.81
CA ALA A 143 -1.67 -12.37 1.53
C ALA A 143 -1.59 -11.42 0.31
N THR A 144 -2.24 -10.26 0.38
CA THR A 144 -2.20 -9.24 -0.69
C THR A 144 -0.78 -8.71 -0.90
N ILE A 145 -0.12 -8.34 0.18
CA ILE A 145 1.27 -7.83 0.16
C ILE A 145 2.21 -8.89 -0.40
N SER A 146 2.08 -10.14 0.07
CA SER A 146 2.92 -11.25 -0.40
C SER A 146 2.74 -11.51 -1.89
N ALA A 147 1.50 -11.50 -2.39
CA ALA A 147 1.22 -11.68 -3.82
C ALA A 147 1.79 -10.52 -4.67
N CYS A 148 1.62 -9.27 -4.22
CA CYS A 148 2.22 -8.11 -4.89
C CYS A 148 3.76 -8.19 -4.90
N ALA A 149 4.37 -8.50 -3.75
CA ALA A 149 5.82 -8.62 -3.64
C ALA A 149 6.36 -9.75 -4.54
N HIS A 150 5.65 -10.88 -4.60
CA HIS A 150 6.04 -12.01 -5.45
C HIS A 150 6.15 -11.62 -6.92
N VAL A 151 5.11 -10.98 -7.50
CA VAL A 151 5.14 -10.58 -8.91
C VAL A 151 6.17 -9.48 -9.20
N LEU A 152 6.45 -8.60 -8.23
CA LEU A 152 7.49 -7.58 -8.36
C LEU A 152 8.89 -8.20 -8.35
N LEU A 153 9.15 -9.15 -7.46
CA LEU A 153 10.43 -9.89 -7.41
C LEU A 153 10.62 -10.74 -8.66
N GLN A 154 9.59 -11.42 -9.16
CA GLN A 154 9.63 -12.14 -10.43
C GLN A 154 9.94 -11.23 -11.63
N ALA A 155 9.51 -9.96 -11.56
CA ALA A 155 9.82 -8.95 -12.58
C ALA A 155 11.23 -8.34 -12.45
N GLY A 156 12.07 -8.87 -11.55
CA GLY A 156 13.46 -8.45 -11.40
C GLY A 156 13.72 -7.36 -10.36
N ALA A 157 12.75 -7.02 -9.51
CA ALA A 157 13.01 -6.10 -8.40
C ALA A 157 14.08 -6.68 -7.45
N GLU A 158 15.03 -5.84 -7.00
CA GLU A 158 16.08 -6.24 -6.06
C GLU A 158 15.48 -6.58 -4.69
N ARG A 159 14.60 -5.72 -4.20
CA ARG A 159 13.91 -5.86 -2.91
C ARG A 159 12.55 -5.19 -2.92
N VAL A 160 11.62 -5.75 -2.16
CA VAL A 160 10.30 -5.15 -1.90
C VAL A 160 10.14 -4.99 -0.39
N TYR A 161 9.98 -3.75 0.04
CA TYR A 161 9.61 -3.38 1.40
C TYR A 161 8.12 -3.07 1.40
N ALA A 162 7.39 -3.53 2.40
CA ALA A 162 5.97 -3.26 2.52
C ALA A 162 5.67 -2.39 3.74
N MET A 163 4.73 -1.48 3.58
CA MET A 163 4.30 -0.57 4.63
C MET A 163 2.80 -0.38 4.58
N ALA A 164 2.16 -0.34 5.73
CA ALA A 164 0.74 -0.02 5.87
C ALA A 164 0.51 0.88 7.08
N PHE A 165 -0.59 1.63 7.05
CA PHE A 165 -0.97 2.49 8.18
C PHE A 165 -1.39 1.67 9.42
N ALA A 166 -1.95 0.50 9.22
CA ALA A 166 -2.36 -0.39 10.31
C ALA A 166 -2.13 -1.87 9.97
N THR A 167 -1.91 -2.65 11.03
CA THR A 167 -1.92 -4.11 10.97
C THR A 167 -3.00 -4.67 11.87
N VAL A 168 -3.59 -5.79 11.48
CA VAL A 168 -4.47 -6.57 12.35
C VAL A 168 -3.61 -7.64 13.02
N GLU A 169 -3.54 -7.62 14.35
CA GLU A 169 -2.92 -8.72 15.07
C GLU A 169 -3.68 -10.02 14.77
N PRO A 170 -2.98 -11.10 14.45
CA PRO A 170 -3.63 -12.40 14.38
C PRO A 170 -4.24 -12.71 15.76
N ALA A 171 -5.47 -13.24 15.78
CA ALA A 171 -6.06 -13.70 17.01
C ALA A 171 -5.09 -14.67 17.71
N PRO A 172 -4.88 -14.57 19.05
CA PRO A 172 -4.04 -15.51 19.75
C PRO A 172 -4.50 -16.91 19.42
N ALA A 173 -3.55 -17.79 19.05
CA ALA A 173 -3.86 -19.18 18.81
C ALA A 173 -4.60 -19.72 20.04
N ALA A 174 -5.79 -20.30 19.85
CA ALA A 174 -6.52 -20.92 20.93
C ALA A 174 -5.60 -21.98 21.54
N SER A 175 -5.20 -21.76 22.79
CA SER A 175 -4.43 -22.73 23.57
C SER A 175 -5.32 -23.96 23.74
N ASN A 176 -5.00 -25.05 23.06
CA ASN A 176 -5.59 -26.36 23.35
C ASN A 176 -5.02 -26.92 24.63
#